data_645e930b84a496cd8823b0a3f26117e1
#
_entry.id   645e930b84a496cd8823b0a3f26117e1
#
_cell.length_a   1.000
_cell.length_b   1.000
_cell.length_c   1.000
_cell.angle_alpha   90.00
_cell.angle_beta   90.00
_cell.angle_gamma   90.00
#
_symmetry.space_group_name_H-M   'P 1'
#
loop_
_entity.id
_entity.type
_entity.pdbx_description
1 polymer ?
#
loop_
_entity_poly.entity_id
_entity_poly.type
_entity_poly.pdbx_seq_one_letter_code
_entity_poly.pdbx_strand_id
1 'polypeptide(L)'
;MNLAHMNLAMFFEGTGQGVAGKITNVTRLKDLCVEDERQRVHLEPGPGTHFGAYFFGKVCGADCRVILRSARRWFQQNYRTLPSTDVYLFGFSRGALLARRFAEWLEKINVSVQYLGIWDTVDSALKIDVSEACPKSVRYARHAVARDERRRYFKLLPLRLSAPRAGEERVFPGVHSDIGGLYEDNHDIADATLTWIAESAVERGLRLKPDATLPRRLDLSKLPTHDSFRLLSNLWGLLGSSRRTFTSCRLSGASSSALHPIEPRKTGTAGNVKTMG
;
A
#
# COMPACT_ATOMS: atom_id res chain seq x y z
N MET A 1 -9.72 26.72 22.39
CA MET A 1 -8.59 26.11 21.68
C MET A 1 -9.15 25.26 20.56
N ASN A 2 -8.86 25.63 19.32
CA ASN A 2 -9.29 24.85 18.17
C ASN A 2 -8.42 23.58 18.12
N LEU A 3 -8.96 22.45 18.61
CA LEU A 3 -8.24 21.18 18.61
C LEU A 3 -8.04 20.76 17.16
N ALA A 4 -6.80 20.85 16.70
CA ALA A 4 -6.45 20.57 15.30
C ALA A 4 -6.67 19.09 14.99
N HIS A 5 -7.25 18.80 13.83
CA HIS A 5 -7.36 17.47 13.25
C HIS A 5 -5.98 16.81 13.14
N MET A 6 -5.89 15.52 13.47
CA MET A 6 -4.64 14.75 13.47
C MET A 6 -4.73 13.51 12.57
N ASN A 7 -3.65 13.20 11.88
CA ASN A 7 -3.50 11.96 11.13
C ASN A 7 -2.60 10.96 11.87
N LEU A 8 -2.98 9.69 11.84
CA LEU A 8 -2.11 8.56 12.20
C LEU A 8 -1.85 7.73 10.95
N ALA A 9 -0.63 7.78 10.42
CA ALA A 9 -0.20 7.01 9.26
C ALA A 9 0.65 5.82 9.72
N MET A 10 0.12 4.61 9.54
CA MET A 10 0.77 3.38 9.96
C MET A 10 1.16 2.53 8.76
N PHE A 11 2.39 2.06 8.77
CA PHE A 11 3.05 1.35 7.69
C PHE A 11 3.47 -0.04 8.16
N PHE A 12 3.20 -1.06 7.34
CA PHE A 12 3.52 -2.46 7.63
C PHE A 12 4.40 -3.03 6.53
N GLU A 13 5.65 -3.30 6.86
CA GLU A 13 6.61 -3.82 5.90
C GLU A 13 6.39 -5.27 5.51
N GLY A 14 6.88 -5.63 4.33
CA GLY A 14 6.95 -7.00 3.84
C GLY A 14 7.97 -7.83 4.61
N THR A 15 7.91 -9.16 4.41
CA THR A 15 8.79 -10.11 5.11
C THR A 15 10.27 -9.81 4.91
N GLY A 16 11.00 -9.76 6.01
CA GLY A 16 12.44 -9.52 6.03
C GLY A 16 12.84 -8.09 5.70
N GLN A 17 11.87 -7.15 5.68
CA GLN A 17 12.09 -5.75 5.33
C GLN A 17 11.94 -4.84 6.56
N GLY A 18 12.58 -3.67 6.52
CA GLY A 18 12.37 -2.61 7.53
C GLY A 18 13.41 -2.54 8.65
N VAL A 19 14.44 -3.39 8.72
CA VAL A 19 15.50 -3.33 9.75
C VAL A 19 16.89 -3.14 9.14
N ALA A 20 17.22 -3.83 8.08
CA ALA A 20 18.46 -3.62 7.30
C ALA A 20 18.21 -4.26 5.95
N GLY A 21 17.52 -3.59 5.06
CA GLY A 21 17.12 -4.27 3.88
C GLY A 21 16.76 -3.35 2.73
N LYS A 22 16.24 -3.97 1.70
CA LYS A 22 15.82 -3.31 0.49
C LYS A 22 14.71 -2.32 0.76
N ILE A 23 14.80 -1.18 0.12
CA ILE A 23 13.79 -0.11 0.20
C ILE A 23 12.55 -0.58 -0.56
N THR A 24 11.39 -0.56 0.10
CA THR A 24 10.10 -0.88 -0.51
C THR A 24 9.26 0.37 -0.72
N ASN A 25 8.16 0.25 -1.45
CA ASN A 25 7.18 1.33 -1.59
C ASN A 25 6.53 1.74 -0.25
N VAL A 26 6.49 0.84 0.73
CA VAL A 26 6.04 1.16 2.09
C VAL A 26 7.01 2.13 2.75
N THR A 27 8.30 1.80 2.78
CA THR A 27 9.34 2.69 3.34
C THR A 27 9.42 3.99 2.55
N ARG A 28 9.41 3.93 1.21
CA ARG A 28 9.43 5.13 0.35
C ARG A 28 8.29 6.08 0.66
N LEU A 29 7.05 5.60 0.74
CA LEU A 29 5.91 6.45 1.08
C LEU A 29 6.01 6.99 2.51
N LYS A 30 6.41 6.17 3.47
CA LYS A 30 6.65 6.60 4.84
C LYS A 30 7.66 7.75 4.90
N ASP A 31 8.76 7.65 4.15
CA ASP A 31 9.83 8.67 4.15
C ASP A 31 9.41 9.99 3.48
N LEU A 32 8.43 9.93 2.58
CA LEU A 32 7.80 11.12 1.98
C LEU A 32 6.79 11.80 2.93
N CYS A 33 6.28 11.11 3.95
CA CYS A 33 5.31 11.69 4.87
C CYS A 33 5.95 12.74 5.79
N VAL A 34 5.22 13.84 6.03
CA VAL A 34 5.57 14.75 7.11
C VAL A 34 5.25 14.11 8.46
N GLU A 35 6.06 14.37 9.46
CA GLU A 35 5.78 14.01 10.86
C GLU A 35 5.87 15.25 11.72
N ASP A 36 4.72 15.66 12.29
CA ASP A 36 4.56 16.85 13.10
C ASP A 36 3.39 16.71 14.10
N GLU A 37 2.93 17.81 14.67
CA GLU A 37 1.80 17.83 15.62
C GLU A 37 0.47 17.39 14.99
N ARG A 38 0.34 17.47 13.66
CA ARG A 38 -0.87 17.13 12.91
C ARG A 38 -0.80 15.78 12.21
N GLN A 39 0.36 15.15 12.14
CA GLN A 39 0.52 13.81 11.57
C GLN A 39 1.63 13.05 12.26
N ARG A 40 1.31 11.91 12.81
CA ARG A 40 2.27 10.93 13.34
C ARG A 40 2.42 9.77 12.38
N VAL A 41 3.66 9.32 12.25
CA VAL A 41 4.03 8.24 11.32
C VAL A 41 4.63 7.09 12.09
N HIS A 42 4.23 5.86 11.78
CA HIS A 42 4.73 4.66 12.43
C HIS A 42 4.99 3.54 11.43
N LEU A 43 6.13 2.89 11.57
CA LEU A 43 6.51 1.74 10.74
C LEU A 43 6.65 0.50 11.61
N GLU A 44 5.89 -0.53 11.29
CA GLU A 44 6.10 -1.88 11.81
C GLU A 44 7.01 -2.66 10.85
N PRO A 45 8.12 -3.23 11.34
CA PRO A 45 8.99 -4.07 10.52
C PRO A 45 8.25 -5.32 10.07
N GLY A 46 8.69 -5.88 8.94
CA GLY A 46 8.09 -7.08 8.38
C GLY A 46 8.36 -8.33 9.22
N PRO A 47 7.50 -9.36 9.09
CA PRO A 47 7.75 -10.65 9.75
C PRO A 47 9.11 -11.25 9.35
N GLY A 48 9.79 -11.90 10.31
CA GLY A 48 11.10 -12.53 10.08
C GLY A 48 12.30 -11.63 10.34
N THR A 49 12.09 -10.39 10.78
CA THR A 49 13.19 -9.47 11.13
C THR A 49 13.67 -9.65 12.56
N HIS A 50 12.83 -10.15 13.47
CA HIS A 50 13.16 -10.27 14.89
C HIS A 50 14.00 -11.50 15.27
N PHE A 51 14.11 -12.51 14.43
CA PHE A 51 14.73 -13.78 14.77
C PHE A 51 15.77 -14.29 13.77
N GLY A 52 16.41 -13.49 12.96
CA GLY A 52 17.56 -13.89 12.13
C GLY A 52 17.43 -15.22 11.34
N ALA A 53 16.24 -15.80 11.26
CA ALA A 53 16.02 -17.14 10.74
C ALA A 53 15.24 -17.12 9.42
N TYR A 54 15.96 -17.38 8.37
CA TYR A 54 15.47 -17.74 7.02
C TYR A 54 14.64 -19.04 6.97
N PHE A 55 13.85 -19.37 7.98
CA PHE A 55 13.03 -20.60 7.96
C PHE A 55 11.59 -20.28 7.57
N PHE A 56 11.33 -20.42 6.31
CA PHE A 56 10.10 -20.20 5.55
C PHE A 56 8.90 -21.05 6.02
N GLY A 57 8.33 -20.87 7.17
CA GLY A 57 7.06 -21.56 7.38
C GLY A 57 6.48 -21.58 8.78
N LYS A 58 7.29 -21.72 9.82
CA LYS A 58 6.77 -21.84 11.19
C LYS A 58 6.91 -20.58 12.06
N VAL A 59 7.85 -19.72 11.74
CA VAL A 59 8.20 -18.54 12.56
C VAL A 59 7.26 -17.35 12.34
N CYS A 60 6.71 -17.22 11.13
CA CYS A 60 5.94 -16.05 10.72
C CYS A 60 4.64 -15.80 11.51
N GLY A 61 3.97 -16.85 12.01
CA GLY A 61 2.70 -16.65 12.74
C GLY A 61 2.88 -16.07 14.15
N ALA A 62 4.00 -16.36 14.81
CA ALA A 62 4.32 -15.77 16.11
C ALA A 62 4.73 -14.29 15.95
N ASP A 63 5.60 -13.99 14.98
CA ASP A 63 6.04 -12.63 14.68
C ASP A 63 4.88 -11.71 14.30
N CYS A 64 3.96 -12.19 13.47
CA CYS A 64 2.77 -11.43 13.09
C CYS A 64 1.91 -11.02 14.30
N ARG A 65 1.79 -11.91 15.30
CA ARG A 65 1.09 -11.56 16.55
C ARG A 65 1.84 -10.53 17.38
N VAL A 66 3.18 -10.58 17.37
CA VAL A 66 4.02 -9.57 18.04
C VAL A 66 3.88 -8.23 17.36
N ILE A 67 3.99 -8.18 16.02
CA ILE A 67 3.84 -6.96 15.22
C ILE A 67 2.45 -6.34 15.45
N LEU A 68 1.37 -7.12 15.36
CA LEU A 68 0.03 -6.61 15.60
C LEU A 68 -0.19 -6.12 17.03
N ARG A 69 0.48 -6.72 18.03
CA ARG A 69 0.45 -6.21 19.41
C ARG A 69 1.21 -4.89 19.55
N SER A 70 2.36 -4.77 18.90
CA SER A 70 3.14 -3.53 18.82
C SER A 70 2.32 -2.41 18.18
N ALA A 71 1.77 -2.66 16.99
CA ALA A 71 0.91 -1.73 16.27
C ALA A 71 -0.29 -1.25 17.11
N ARG A 72 -0.98 -2.18 17.81
CA ARG A 72 -2.09 -1.82 18.69
C ARG A 72 -1.66 -0.96 19.86
N ARG A 73 -0.52 -1.28 20.49
CA ARG A 73 0.03 -0.48 21.61
C ARG A 73 0.37 0.92 21.15
N TRP A 74 1.07 1.06 20.04
CA TRP A 74 1.40 2.37 19.47
C TRP A 74 0.14 3.16 19.14
N PHE A 75 -0.82 2.52 18.48
CA PHE A 75 -2.10 3.15 18.14
C PHE A 75 -2.82 3.65 19.39
N GLN A 76 -2.97 2.81 20.43
CA GLN A 76 -3.65 3.19 21.68
C GLN A 76 -2.97 4.35 22.41
N GLN A 77 -1.66 4.48 22.30
CA GLN A 77 -0.89 5.59 22.88
C GLN A 77 -1.08 6.90 22.10
N ASN A 78 -1.39 6.83 20.82
CA ASN A 78 -1.39 8.00 19.94
C ASN A 78 -2.79 8.40 19.46
N TYR A 79 -3.73 7.47 19.42
CA TYR A 79 -5.10 7.76 18.98
C TYR A 79 -5.83 8.65 20.00
N ARG A 80 -6.52 9.66 19.48
CA ARG A 80 -7.38 10.55 20.23
C ARG A 80 -8.75 10.59 19.57
N THR A 81 -9.79 10.49 20.38
CA THR A 81 -11.18 10.63 19.89
C THR A 81 -11.50 12.09 19.62
N LEU A 82 -10.89 12.97 20.39
CA LEU A 82 -11.02 14.43 20.26
C LEU A 82 -9.60 15.04 20.38
N PRO A 83 -9.15 15.83 19.41
CA PRO A 83 -9.77 16.14 18.12
C PRO A 83 -9.91 14.89 17.24
N SER A 84 -10.72 14.99 16.18
CA SER A 84 -10.90 13.86 15.26
C SER A 84 -9.55 13.39 14.69
N THR A 85 -9.35 12.08 14.68
CA THR A 85 -8.13 11.46 14.18
C THR A 85 -8.46 10.62 12.95
N ASP A 86 -7.84 10.93 11.81
CA ASP A 86 -7.90 10.10 10.61
C ASP A 86 -6.79 9.05 10.61
N VAL A 87 -7.14 7.82 10.29
CA VAL A 87 -6.22 6.68 10.28
C VAL A 87 -5.92 6.28 8.84
N TYR A 88 -4.63 6.21 8.50
CA TYR A 88 -4.11 5.75 7.22
C TYR A 88 -3.30 4.49 7.45
N LEU A 89 -3.58 3.44 6.69
CA LEU A 89 -2.89 2.17 6.77
C LEU A 89 -2.23 1.84 5.43
N PHE A 90 -0.97 1.46 5.48
CA PHE A 90 -0.22 1.03 4.31
C PHE A 90 0.49 -0.28 4.56
N GLY A 91 0.63 -1.11 3.51
CA GLY A 91 1.36 -2.36 3.67
C GLY A 91 1.71 -3.05 2.36
N PHE A 92 2.80 -3.81 2.37
CA PHE A 92 3.25 -4.60 1.23
C PHE A 92 3.33 -6.09 1.60
N SER A 93 2.92 -6.96 0.68
CA SER A 93 3.08 -8.41 0.86
C SER A 93 2.34 -8.92 2.11
N ARG A 94 3.07 -9.55 3.05
CA ARG A 94 2.54 -9.94 4.37
C ARG A 94 2.27 -8.73 5.27
N GLY A 95 2.96 -7.62 5.07
CA GLY A 95 2.61 -6.36 5.71
C GLY A 95 1.24 -5.85 5.28
N ALA A 96 0.87 -6.03 4.01
CA ALA A 96 -0.48 -5.75 3.53
C ALA A 96 -1.54 -6.62 4.23
N LEU A 97 -1.24 -7.89 4.46
CA LEU A 97 -2.10 -8.78 5.26
C LEU A 97 -2.25 -8.27 6.69
N LEU A 98 -1.15 -7.82 7.32
CA LEU A 98 -1.17 -7.26 8.68
C LEU A 98 -1.95 -5.94 8.74
N ALA A 99 -1.80 -5.06 7.75
CA ALA A 99 -2.58 -3.81 7.65
C ALA A 99 -4.10 -4.11 7.57
N ARG A 100 -4.51 -5.10 6.76
CA ARG A 100 -5.90 -5.55 6.68
C ARG A 100 -6.40 -6.12 8.01
N ARG A 101 -5.60 -6.97 8.67
CA ARG A 101 -5.94 -7.53 9.99
C ARG A 101 -6.04 -6.44 11.05
N PHE A 102 -5.21 -5.42 10.95
CA PHE A 102 -5.26 -4.26 11.83
C PHE A 102 -6.54 -3.44 11.60
N ALA A 103 -6.94 -3.24 10.34
CA ALA A 103 -8.21 -2.58 9.98
C ALA A 103 -9.43 -3.34 10.52
N GLU A 104 -9.43 -4.69 10.47
CA GLU A 104 -10.48 -5.52 11.10
C GLU A 104 -10.53 -5.35 12.63
N TRP A 105 -9.37 -5.15 13.28
CA TRP A 105 -9.35 -4.86 14.71
C TRP A 105 -9.88 -3.46 15.00
N LEU A 106 -9.54 -2.45 14.18
CA LEU A 106 -10.10 -1.10 14.29
C LEU A 106 -11.63 -1.10 14.14
N GLU A 107 -12.15 -1.91 13.23
CA GLU A 107 -13.61 -2.11 13.09
C GLU A 107 -14.25 -2.58 14.39
N LYS A 108 -13.63 -3.53 15.11
CA LYS A 108 -14.15 -4.07 16.38
C LYS A 108 -14.19 -3.04 17.51
N ILE A 109 -13.39 -2.01 17.43
CA ILE A 109 -13.35 -0.91 18.40
C ILE A 109 -14.00 0.38 17.86
N ASN A 110 -14.78 0.26 16.77
CA ASN A 110 -15.52 1.35 16.12
C ASN A 110 -14.64 2.54 15.67
N VAL A 111 -13.42 2.27 15.23
CA VAL A 111 -12.53 3.28 14.65
C VAL A 111 -12.53 3.18 13.13
N SER A 112 -12.79 4.30 12.46
CA SER A 112 -12.75 4.39 11.00
C SER A 112 -11.31 4.50 10.50
N VAL A 113 -11.05 3.84 9.36
CA VAL A 113 -9.83 3.96 8.57
C VAL A 113 -10.14 4.85 7.37
N GLN A 114 -9.51 6.01 7.30
CA GLN A 114 -9.71 6.97 6.22
C GLN A 114 -9.21 6.41 4.88
N TYR A 115 -8.05 5.74 4.92
CA TYR A 115 -7.43 5.18 3.72
C TYR A 115 -6.66 3.89 4.02
N LEU A 116 -6.83 2.88 3.15
CA LEU A 116 -6.05 1.65 3.13
C LEU A 116 -5.33 1.53 1.78
N GLY A 117 -4.01 1.72 1.75
CA GLY A 117 -3.16 1.58 0.57
C GLY A 117 -2.29 0.33 0.67
N ILE A 118 -2.49 -0.65 -0.19
CA ILE A 118 -1.78 -1.93 -0.08
C ILE A 118 -1.20 -2.38 -1.42
N TRP A 119 -0.01 -2.99 -1.33
CA TRP A 119 0.70 -3.58 -2.47
C TRP A 119 0.74 -5.09 -2.34
N ASP A 120 0.18 -5.77 -3.32
CA ASP A 120 0.23 -7.20 -3.60
C ASP A 120 0.14 -8.08 -2.35
N THR A 121 -1.02 -8.05 -1.69
CA THR A 121 -1.29 -8.85 -0.48
C THR A 121 -1.16 -10.33 -0.77
N VAL A 122 -0.27 -11.01 -0.03
CA VAL A 122 -0.10 -12.45 -0.18
C VAL A 122 -0.55 -13.19 1.08
N ASP A 123 -1.36 -14.24 0.86
CA ASP A 123 -1.73 -15.22 1.86
C ASP A 123 -0.75 -16.39 1.79
N SER A 124 0.30 -16.34 2.59
CA SER A 124 1.28 -17.41 2.66
C SER A 124 1.39 -17.95 4.06
N ALA A 125 0.84 -19.13 4.30
CA ALA A 125 1.10 -20.03 5.44
C ALA A 125 1.10 -19.38 6.86
N LEU A 126 0.69 -18.13 7.01
CA LEU A 126 0.78 -17.38 8.27
C LEU A 126 -0.27 -17.81 9.31
N LYS A 127 -1.25 -18.61 8.94
CA LYS A 127 -2.41 -18.96 9.79
C LYS A 127 -3.09 -17.73 10.42
N ILE A 128 -3.04 -16.61 9.70
CA ILE A 128 -3.79 -15.40 10.03
C ILE A 128 -5.00 -15.39 9.12
N ASP A 129 -6.14 -15.60 9.72
CA ASP A 129 -7.42 -15.52 9.01
C ASP A 129 -7.74 -14.05 8.73
N VAL A 130 -7.70 -13.66 7.46
CA VAL A 130 -8.07 -12.32 6.97
C VAL A 130 -9.09 -12.50 5.85
N SER A 131 -10.21 -11.81 5.98
CA SER A 131 -11.26 -11.83 4.98
C SER A 131 -10.80 -11.22 3.64
N GLU A 132 -11.28 -11.78 2.52
CA GLU A 132 -11.18 -11.10 1.21
C GLU A 132 -12.02 -9.81 1.18
N ALA A 133 -13.07 -9.72 1.96
CA ALA A 133 -13.88 -8.50 2.04
C ALA A 133 -13.10 -7.36 2.70
N CYS A 134 -13.21 -6.17 2.12
CA CYS A 134 -12.66 -4.96 2.74
C CYS A 134 -13.36 -4.70 4.07
N PRO A 135 -12.63 -4.48 5.18
CA PRO A 135 -13.22 -4.18 6.48
C PRO A 135 -14.18 -2.98 6.42
N LYS A 136 -15.29 -3.05 7.17
CA LYS A 136 -16.31 -1.98 7.19
C LYS A 136 -15.79 -0.66 7.75
N SER A 137 -14.74 -0.71 8.58
CA SER A 137 -14.05 0.48 9.08
C SER A 137 -13.37 1.31 7.99
N VAL A 138 -13.03 0.71 6.84
CA VAL A 138 -12.28 1.36 5.75
C VAL A 138 -13.23 2.17 4.88
N ARG A 139 -12.96 3.48 4.76
CA ARG A 139 -13.72 4.41 3.90
C ARG A 139 -13.30 4.33 2.45
N TYR A 140 -11.99 4.26 2.20
CA TYR A 140 -11.42 4.15 0.87
C TYR A 140 -10.20 3.22 0.85
N ALA A 141 -10.10 2.40 -0.19
CA ALA A 141 -8.96 1.50 -0.33
C ALA A 141 -8.40 1.47 -1.75
N ARG A 142 -7.08 1.31 -1.87
CA ARG A 142 -6.38 0.95 -3.11
C ARG A 142 -5.49 -0.27 -2.89
N HIS A 143 -5.64 -1.24 -3.78
CA HIS A 143 -4.83 -2.45 -3.80
C HIS A 143 -4.15 -2.60 -5.16
N ALA A 144 -2.83 -2.40 -5.20
CA ALA A 144 -2.02 -2.65 -6.38
C ALA A 144 -1.60 -4.12 -6.43
N VAL A 145 -1.91 -4.84 -7.51
CA VAL A 145 -1.75 -6.29 -7.63
C VAL A 145 -0.82 -6.65 -8.77
N ALA A 146 0.10 -7.60 -8.54
CA ALA A 146 1.02 -8.13 -9.56
C ALA A 146 0.29 -9.06 -10.53
N ARG A 147 0.40 -8.76 -11.85
CA ARG A 147 -0.18 -9.60 -12.91
C ARG A 147 0.61 -10.89 -13.12
N ASP A 148 1.93 -10.80 -13.11
CA ASP A 148 2.83 -11.80 -13.66
C ASP A 148 3.44 -12.71 -12.57
N GLU A 149 3.05 -12.57 -11.29
CA GLU A 149 3.53 -13.42 -10.21
C GLU A 149 3.00 -14.85 -10.36
N ARG A 150 3.92 -15.83 -10.40
CA ARG A 150 3.63 -17.25 -10.61
C ARG A 150 4.04 -18.15 -9.46
N ARG A 151 4.79 -17.65 -8.49
CA ARG A 151 5.25 -18.44 -7.35
C ARG A 151 4.05 -18.86 -6.51
N ARG A 152 3.93 -20.17 -6.29
CA ARG A 152 2.78 -20.79 -5.61
C ARG A 152 2.58 -20.29 -4.17
N TYR A 153 3.70 -19.91 -3.50
CA TYR A 153 3.67 -19.37 -2.14
C TYR A 153 3.32 -17.88 -2.06
N PHE A 154 3.18 -17.22 -3.21
CA PHE A 154 2.75 -15.84 -3.30
C PHE A 154 1.30 -15.75 -3.79
N LYS A 155 0.43 -16.60 -3.18
CA LYS A 155 -0.98 -16.60 -3.50
C LYS A 155 -1.58 -15.24 -3.13
N LEU A 156 -2.19 -14.60 -4.13
CA LEU A 156 -2.88 -13.34 -3.94
C LEU A 156 -4.06 -13.51 -2.98
N LEU A 157 -4.20 -12.60 -2.01
CA LEU A 157 -5.42 -12.39 -1.26
C LEU A 157 -6.12 -11.14 -1.79
N PRO A 158 -7.17 -11.28 -2.63
CA PRO A 158 -7.89 -10.16 -3.21
C PRO A 158 -8.51 -9.25 -2.15
N LEU A 159 -8.79 -8.01 -2.51
CA LEU A 159 -9.54 -7.07 -1.68
C LEU A 159 -10.91 -6.80 -2.32
N ARG A 160 -11.94 -7.46 -1.84
CA ARG A 160 -13.31 -7.29 -2.36
C ARG A 160 -13.96 -6.06 -1.73
N LEU A 161 -14.16 -5.05 -2.55
CA LEU A 161 -14.85 -3.82 -2.18
C LEU A 161 -16.36 -4.01 -2.38
N SER A 162 -17.15 -3.53 -1.43
CA SER A 162 -18.63 -3.53 -1.52
C SER A 162 -19.17 -2.21 -0.98
N ALA A 163 -20.24 -1.69 -1.60
CA ALA A 163 -20.87 -0.46 -1.16
C ALA A 163 -21.18 -0.49 0.36
N PRO A 164 -21.07 0.65 1.06
CA PRO A 164 -20.79 2.01 0.59
C PRO A 164 -19.28 2.34 0.48
N ARG A 165 -18.37 1.36 0.64
CA ARG A 165 -16.92 1.58 0.57
C ARG A 165 -16.50 1.91 -0.84
N ALA A 166 -15.63 2.93 -0.98
CA ALA A 166 -15.04 3.33 -2.22
C ALA A 166 -13.61 2.78 -2.35
N GLY A 167 -13.13 2.64 -3.56
CA GLY A 167 -11.75 2.22 -3.80
C GLY A 167 -11.58 1.46 -5.10
N GLU A 168 -10.39 0.93 -5.29
CA GLU A 168 -10.02 0.19 -6.50
C GLU A 168 -8.97 -0.88 -6.19
N GLU A 169 -9.21 -2.11 -6.69
CA GLU A 169 -8.17 -3.10 -6.86
C GLU A 169 -7.72 -3.06 -8.32
N ARG A 170 -6.44 -2.74 -8.56
CA ARG A 170 -5.88 -2.60 -9.90
C ARG A 170 -4.72 -3.56 -10.12
N VAL A 171 -4.78 -4.24 -11.26
CA VAL A 171 -3.71 -5.13 -11.72
C VAL A 171 -2.67 -4.34 -12.50
N PHE A 172 -1.41 -4.46 -12.09
CA PHE A 172 -0.26 -3.86 -12.73
C PHE A 172 0.61 -4.93 -13.40
N PRO A 173 1.31 -4.62 -14.50
CA PRO A 173 2.29 -5.54 -15.07
C PRO A 173 3.41 -5.83 -14.06
N GLY A 174 4.11 -6.95 -14.25
CA GLY A 174 5.23 -7.35 -13.41
C GLY A 174 4.86 -8.30 -12.28
N VAL A 175 5.89 -8.70 -11.53
CA VAL A 175 5.81 -9.67 -10.43
C VAL A 175 5.74 -8.96 -9.08
N HIS A 176 5.57 -9.72 -8.01
CA HIS A 176 5.45 -9.22 -6.62
C HIS A 176 6.48 -8.15 -6.24
N SER A 177 7.74 -8.40 -6.60
CA SER A 177 8.85 -7.50 -6.29
C SER A 177 8.83 -6.21 -7.12
N ASP A 178 8.29 -6.24 -8.36
CA ASP A 178 8.06 -5.03 -9.17
C ASP A 178 7.03 -4.12 -8.50
N ILE A 179 5.95 -4.71 -7.98
CA ILE A 179 4.88 -3.95 -7.33
C ILE A 179 5.36 -3.32 -6.02
N GLY A 180 6.18 -4.04 -5.27
CA GLY A 180 6.66 -3.63 -3.95
C GLY A 180 7.93 -2.77 -3.95
N GLY A 181 8.66 -2.68 -5.08
CA GLY A 181 9.88 -1.88 -5.20
C GLY A 181 11.15 -2.57 -4.70
N LEU A 182 11.23 -3.92 -4.80
CA LEU A 182 12.38 -4.69 -4.30
C LEU A 182 13.52 -4.85 -5.29
N TYR A 183 13.33 -4.54 -6.57
CA TYR A 183 14.39 -4.56 -7.57
C TYR A 183 15.15 -3.24 -7.59
N GLU A 184 16.49 -3.31 -7.70
CA GLU A 184 17.38 -2.15 -7.67
C GLU A 184 17.69 -1.61 -9.07
N ASP A 185 17.53 -2.43 -10.09
CA ASP A 185 17.87 -2.15 -11.49
C ASP A 185 16.77 -1.40 -12.24
N ASN A 186 15.50 -1.56 -11.85
CA ASN A 186 14.37 -0.85 -12.44
C ASN A 186 13.23 -0.64 -11.44
N HIS A 187 12.84 0.61 -11.24
CA HIS A 187 11.76 1.01 -10.35
C HIS A 187 10.49 1.49 -11.06
N ASP A 188 10.41 1.46 -12.38
CA ASP A 188 9.32 2.07 -13.14
C ASP A 188 7.93 1.61 -12.70
N ILE A 189 7.75 0.29 -12.51
CA ILE A 189 6.48 -0.29 -12.06
C ILE A 189 6.24 0.05 -10.57
N ALA A 190 7.27 -0.04 -9.75
CA ALA A 190 7.21 0.35 -8.34
C ALA A 190 6.82 1.83 -8.20
N ASP A 191 7.39 2.70 -9.00
CA ASP A 191 7.09 4.13 -9.05
C ASP A 191 5.64 4.40 -9.44
N ALA A 192 5.15 3.70 -10.45
CA ALA A 192 3.78 3.81 -10.90
C ALA A 192 2.78 3.37 -9.81
N THR A 193 3.06 2.27 -9.10
CA THR A 193 2.19 1.78 -8.02
C THR A 193 2.28 2.64 -6.77
N LEU A 194 3.47 3.17 -6.45
CA LEU A 194 3.68 4.13 -5.36
C LEU A 194 2.86 5.39 -5.61
N THR A 195 3.06 6.00 -6.78
CA THR A 195 2.35 7.24 -7.15
C THR A 195 0.85 7.04 -7.15
N TRP A 196 0.35 5.94 -7.73
CA TRP A 196 -1.07 5.66 -7.77
C TRP A 196 -1.70 5.55 -6.37
N ILE A 197 -1.04 4.90 -5.40
CA ILE A 197 -1.52 4.80 -4.01
C ILE A 197 -1.36 6.12 -3.28
N ALA A 198 -0.19 6.77 -3.39
CA ALA A 198 0.14 7.99 -2.65
C ALA A 198 -0.74 9.18 -3.03
N GLU A 199 -0.95 9.43 -4.33
CA GLU A 199 -1.82 10.51 -4.81
C GLU A 199 -3.23 10.40 -4.22
N SER A 200 -3.79 9.19 -4.23
CA SER A 200 -5.12 8.95 -3.67
C SER A 200 -5.18 9.13 -2.16
N ALA A 201 -4.10 8.81 -1.45
CA ALA A 201 -4.02 9.05 0.00
C ALA A 201 -3.92 10.55 0.30
N VAL A 202 -3.14 11.29 -0.50
CA VAL A 202 -3.00 12.76 -0.39
C VAL A 202 -4.32 13.47 -0.67
N GLU A 203 -5.05 13.07 -1.71
CA GLU A 203 -6.41 13.57 -1.99
C GLU A 203 -7.37 13.40 -0.80
N ARG A 204 -7.05 12.49 0.12
CA ARG A 204 -7.84 12.16 1.32
C ARG A 204 -7.23 12.65 2.61
N GLY A 205 -6.22 13.52 2.51
CA GLY A 205 -5.66 14.24 3.64
C GLY A 205 -4.34 13.71 4.19
N LEU A 206 -3.74 12.64 3.61
CA LEU A 206 -2.37 12.27 3.97
C LEU A 206 -1.42 13.41 3.62
N ARG A 207 -0.55 13.78 4.54
CA ARG A 207 0.34 14.92 4.39
C ARG A 207 1.75 14.46 4.05
N LEU A 208 2.27 14.93 2.92
CA LEU A 208 3.67 14.73 2.50
C LEU A 208 4.51 15.96 2.85
N LYS A 209 5.81 15.76 2.93
CA LYS A 209 6.80 16.84 3.11
C LYS A 209 6.66 17.86 1.98
N PRO A 210 6.93 19.15 2.22
CA PRO A 210 6.77 20.20 1.20
C PRO A 210 7.64 19.98 -0.05
N ASP A 211 8.79 19.36 0.12
CA ASP A 211 9.77 19.01 -0.91
C ASP A 211 9.58 17.59 -1.48
N ALA A 212 8.60 16.85 -0.97
CA ALA A 212 8.34 15.51 -1.45
C ALA A 212 7.85 15.51 -2.91
N THR A 213 8.55 14.75 -3.74
CA THR A 213 8.19 14.57 -5.14
C THR A 213 7.79 13.12 -5.38
N LEU A 214 6.56 12.91 -5.82
CA LEU A 214 6.12 11.59 -6.27
C LEU A 214 6.71 11.31 -7.66
N PRO A 215 7.08 10.06 -7.95
CA PRO A 215 7.55 9.67 -9.27
C PRO A 215 6.55 10.02 -10.36
N ARG A 216 7.08 10.25 -11.58
CA ARG A 216 6.24 10.57 -12.73
C ARG A 216 5.36 9.37 -13.10
N ARG A 217 4.13 9.62 -13.51
CA ARG A 217 3.27 8.60 -14.11
C ARG A 217 3.86 8.12 -15.45
N LEU A 218 3.99 6.82 -15.59
CA LEU A 218 4.56 6.15 -16.76
C LEU A 218 3.48 5.39 -17.52
N ASP A 219 3.72 5.17 -18.82
CA ASP A 219 2.88 4.29 -19.64
C ASP A 219 3.19 2.83 -19.32
N LEU A 220 2.32 2.21 -18.54
CA LEU A 220 2.48 0.83 -18.07
C LEU A 220 2.55 -0.21 -19.18
N SER A 221 2.08 0.11 -20.39
CA SER A 221 2.05 -0.86 -21.52
C SER A 221 3.45 -1.15 -22.09
N LYS A 222 4.42 -0.28 -21.81
CA LYS A 222 5.78 -0.33 -22.38
C LYS A 222 6.86 -0.64 -21.35
N LEU A 223 6.48 -0.85 -20.09
CA LEU A 223 7.46 -1.05 -19.03
C LEU A 223 8.03 -2.48 -19.05
N PRO A 224 9.35 -2.64 -18.89
CA PRO A 224 9.96 -3.95 -18.72
C PRO A 224 9.48 -4.57 -17.40
N THR A 225 9.25 -5.88 -17.42
CA THR A 225 8.84 -6.66 -16.25
C THR A 225 9.90 -7.69 -15.92
N HIS A 226 10.13 -7.94 -14.64
CA HIS A 226 11.01 -9.02 -14.21
C HIS A 226 10.31 -10.37 -14.26
N ASP A 227 11.09 -11.43 -14.38
CA ASP A 227 10.62 -12.81 -14.24
C ASP A 227 11.22 -13.42 -12.96
N SER A 228 10.45 -13.39 -11.87
CA SER A 228 10.86 -13.93 -10.58
C SER A 228 11.09 -15.45 -10.62
N PHE A 229 10.57 -16.14 -11.63
CA PHE A 229 10.73 -17.58 -11.80
C PHE A 229 12.09 -17.94 -12.43
N ARG A 230 12.62 -17.08 -13.28
CA ARG A 230 13.87 -17.32 -14.01
C ARG A 230 15.10 -17.26 -13.09
N LEU A 231 15.09 -16.42 -12.07
CA LEU A 231 16.23 -16.22 -11.18
C LEU A 231 16.46 -17.41 -10.20
N LEU A 232 15.45 -18.26 -9.97
CA LEU A 232 15.47 -19.36 -9.01
C LEU A 232 14.90 -20.65 -9.62
N SER A 233 15.01 -20.83 -10.94
CA SER A 233 14.37 -21.91 -11.69
C SER A 233 14.68 -23.32 -11.15
N ASN A 234 15.87 -23.55 -10.59
CA ASN A 234 16.26 -24.86 -10.06
C ASN A 234 15.62 -25.19 -8.70
N LEU A 235 15.29 -24.18 -7.89
CA LEU A 235 14.68 -24.37 -6.56
C LEU A 235 13.15 -24.28 -6.61
N TRP A 236 12.61 -23.40 -7.46
CA TRP A 236 11.17 -23.14 -7.58
C TRP A 236 10.46 -24.12 -8.54
N GLY A 237 11.20 -24.77 -9.43
CA GLY A 237 10.66 -25.85 -10.27
C GLY A 237 10.09 -27.00 -9.45
N LEU A 238 10.67 -27.28 -8.27
CA LEU A 238 10.18 -28.27 -7.31
C LEU A 238 8.92 -27.81 -6.54
N LEU A 239 8.67 -26.49 -6.45
CA LEU A 239 7.62 -25.92 -5.63
C LEU A 239 6.36 -25.56 -6.44
N GLY A 240 6.40 -25.70 -7.75
CA GLY A 240 5.29 -25.51 -8.68
C GLY A 240 4.98 -24.04 -8.99
N SER A 241 4.48 -23.79 -10.19
CA SER A 241 3.97 -22.49 -10.64
C SER A 241 2.45 -22.54 -10.78
N SER A 242 1.79 -21.44 -10.47
CA SER A 242 0.37 -21.27 -10.79
C SER A 242 0.13 -19.85 -11.30
N ARG A 243 -0.60 -19.71 -12.40
CA ARG A 243 -1.01 -18.39 -12.88
C ARG A 243 -2.12 -17.85 -11.98
N ARG A 244 -2.03 -16.58 -11.63
CA ARG A 244 -3.10 -15.87 -10.93
C ARG A 244 -4.30 -15.71 -11.88
N THR A 245 -5.49 -16.02 -11.40
CA THR A 245 -6.74 -15.73 -12.09
C THR A 245 -7.37 -14.51 -11.48
N PHE A 246 -7.65 -13.51 -12.30
CA PHE A 246 -8.33 -12.30 -11.88
C PHE A 246 -9.80 -12.43 -12.28
N THR A 247 -10.66 -12.62 -11.30
CA THR A 247 -12.09 -12.42 -11.51
C THR A 247 -12.28 -10.92 -11.66
N SER A 248 -12.82 -10.47 -12.80
CA SER A 248 -13.04 -9.04 -13.06
C SER A 248 -13.93 -8.46 -11.97
N CYS A 249 -13.32 -7.80 -11.01
CA CYS A 249 -14.03 -7.00 -10.01
C CYS A 249 -14.42 -5.68 -10.69
N ARG A 250 -15.49 -5.68 -11.49
CA ARG A 250 -16.15 -4.43 -11.87
C ARG A 250 -16.75 -3.86 -10.60
N LEU A 251 -16.21 -2.73 -10.17
CA LEU A 251 -16.88 -1.90 -9.19
C LEU A 251 -18.25 -1.51 -9.73
N SER A 252 -19.32 -2.05 -9.15
CA SER A 252 -20.66 -1.52 -9.37
C SER A 252 -20.69 -0.10 -8.79
N GLY A 253 -20.61 0.92 -9.66
CA GLY A 253 -20.86 2.30 -9.26
C GLY A 253 -19.82 3.35 -9.63
N ALA A 254 -18.79 3.04 -10.43
CA ALA A 254 -17.93 4.07 -11.01
C ALA A 254 -17.88 3.90 -12.53
N SER A 255 -18.30 4.93 -13.23
CA SER A 255 -18.17 5.08 -14.68
C SER A 255 -16.75 4.76 -15.11
N SER A 256 -16.65 3.89 -16.14
CA SER A 256 -15.43 3.66 -16.89
C SER A 256 -14.95 4.98 -17.51
N SER A 257 -14.14 5.75 -16.79
CA SER A 257 -13.36 6.81 -17.42
C SER A 257 -12.05 6.18 -17.89
N ALA A 258 -12.00 5.96 -19.19
CA ALA A 258 -10.77 5.72 -19.93
C ALA A 258 -9.70 6.71 -19.47
N LEU A 259 -8.45 6.23 -19.44
CA LEU A 259 -7.25 7.03 -19.27
C LEU A 259 -7.24 8.18 -20.28
N HIS A 260 -7.82 9.33 -19.94
CA HIS A 260 -7.59 10.55 -20.68
C HIS A 260 -6.31 11.20 -20.15
N PRO A 261 -5.37 11.57 -21.01
CA PRO A 261 -4.24 12.38 -20.61
C PRO A 261 -4.79 13.72 -20.12
N ILE A 262 -4.41 14.13 -18.93
CA ILE A 262 -4.69 15.48 -18.43
C ILE A 262 -3.78 16.41 -19.20
N GLU A 263 -4.37 17.27 -20.07
CA GLU A 263 -3.65 18.36 -20.73
C GLU A 263 -3.05 19.30 -19.67
N PRO A 264 -1.84 19.82 -19.93
CA PRO A 264 -1.24 20.78 -19.02
C PRO A 264 -2.08 22.06 -18.99
N ARG A 265 -2.46 22.50 -17.81
CA ARG A 265 -3.12 23.81 -17.59
C ARG A 265 -2.27 24.90 -18.25
N LYS A 266 -2.77 25.55 -19.28
CA LYS A 266 -2.18 26.74 -19.86
C LYS A 266 -2.13 27.83 -18.78
N THR A 267 -0.94 28.22 -18.39
CA THR A 267 -0.71 29.43 -17.60
C THR A 267 -1.17 30.61 -18.42
N GLY A 268 -2.19 31.31 -17.93
CA GLY A 268 -2.71 32.52 -18.57
C GLY A 268 -1.63 33.59 -18.63
N THR A 269 -1.33 34.02 -19.83
CA THR A 269 -0.51 35.16 -20.12
C THR A 269 -1.15 36.44 -19.57
N ALA A 270 -0.36 37.20 -18.84
CA ALA A 270 -0.70 38.51 -18.31
C ALA A 270 -1.25 39.42 -19.40
N GLY A 271 -2.44 39.96 -19.17
CA GLY A 271 -3.06 40.97 -20.01
C GLY A 271 -2.29 42.29 -19.96
N ASN A 272 -1.99 42.80 -21.13
CA ASN A 272 -1.47 44.15 -21.38
C ASN A 272 -2.37 45.23 -20.78
N VAL A 273 -1.84 46.00 -19.86
CA VAL A 273 -2.43 47.27 -19.44
C VAL A 273 -2.13 48.32 -20.54
N LYS A 274 -3.14 48.73 -21.29
CA LYS A 274 -3.09 49.89 -22.13
C LYS A 274 -3.21 51.15 -21.25
N THR A 275 -2.16 51.92 -21.17
CA THR A 275 -2.17 53.30 -20.73
C THR A 275 -2.85 54.15 -21.80
N MET A 276 -3.95 54.83 -21.45
CA MET A 276 -4.45 55.97 -22.19
C MET A 276 -3.83 57.24 -21.59
N GLY A 277 -3.13 57.98 -22.44
CA GLY A 277 -2.83 59.38 -22.24
C GLY A 277 -4.00 60.26 -22.64
#